data_b9dbbf602d588fe49fb86ca7d9d6ecd3
#
_entry.id   b9dbbf602d588fe49fb86ca7d9d6ecd3
#
_cell.length_a   1.000
_cell.length_b   1.000
_cell.length_c   1.000
_cell.angle_alpha   90.00
_cell.angle_beta   90.00
_cell.angle_gamma   90.00
#
_symmetry.space_group_name_H-M   'P 1'
#
loop_
_entity.id
_entity.type
_entity.pdbx_description
1 polymer ?
#
loop_
_entity_poly.entity_id
_entity_poly.type
_entity_poly.pdbx_seq_one_letter_code
_entity_poly.pdbx_strand_id
1 'polypeptide(L)'
;MEMSIGPFVAGLLLILVVVILAKSVQIVPQPRALVIERLGRFHAVMYGGLHVLIPFFDRIAARVDLREQVTSFPPQPVITADNVVVSIDSVIYYQVTDPMHATYEIANFIQAIEQLTVTTLRNVIGSLDLEQTLTSRDSINTQLRGVLDEATGRWGIRVNRVELKAIDPPPSIQQAMEQQLRAERDKRAAILTAEGVRQSQILQAEGEKQSAILKAEGQAQAAVTRARGQAEAIGTVFQSIHEGNPTPDLLSYQYLQMLPELAKGDSSKVWVVPTELTAALDSIAKGFNPNK
;
A
#
# COMPACT_ATOMS: atom_id res chain seq x y z
N MET A 1 82.11 46.62 27.10
CA MET A 1 80.79 46.51 26.38
C MET A 1 80.06 45.35 27.03
N GLU A 2 79.54 45.60 28.24
CA GLU A 2 78.71 44.55 28.91
C GLU A 2 77.33 44.54 28.27
N MET A 3 77.15 43.60 27.32
CA MET A 3 75.82 43.32 26.84
C MET A 3 75.02 42.79 28.01
N SER A 4 74.14 43.64 28.53
CA SER A 4 73.25 43.22 29.62
C SER A 4 72.37 42.03 29.14
N ILE A 5 72.64 40.86 29.64
CA ILE A 5 71.92 39.60 29.36
C ILE A 5 70.50 39.65 29.84
N GLY A 6 70.18 40.62 30.74
CA GLY A 6 68.89 40.79 31.35
C GLY A 6 67.73 40.99 30.35
N PRO A 7 67.77 41.95 29.38
CA PRO A 7 66.64 42.15 28.42
C PRO A 7 66.45 40.92 27.46
N PHE A 8 67.51 40.19 27.13
CA PHE A 8 67.36 38.97 26.31
C PHE A 8 66.64 37.85 27.05
N VAL A 9 66.98 37.65 28.33
CA VAL A 9 66.30 36.64 29.18
C VAL A 9 64.86 37.06 29.43
N ALA A 10 64.60 38.33 29.66
CA ALA A 10 63.22 38.83 29.81
C ALA A 10 62.39 38.68 28.53
N GLY A 11 62.98 38.94 27.35
CA GLY A 11 62.33 38.70 26.06
C GLY A 11 62.01 37.20 25.79
N LEU A 12 62.97 36.31 26.11
CA LEU A 12 62.76 34.88 26.00
C LEU A 12 61.68 34.34 26.91
N LEU A 13 61.61 34.82 28.17
CA LEU A 13 60.56 34.50 29.12
C LEU A 13 59.19 34.99 28.66
N LEU A 14 59.12 36.19 28.13
CA LEU A 14 57.86 36.74 27.59
C LEU A 14 57.34 35.91 26.39
N ILE A 15 58.24 35.56 25.46
CA ILE A 15 57.89 34.68 24.35
C ILE A 15 57.44 33.32 24.87
N LEU A 16 58.11 32.73 25.82
CA LEU A 16 57.73 31.44 26.42
C LEU A 16 56.33 31.51 27.03
N VAL A 17 56.00 32.57 27.79
CA VAL A 17 54.67 32.80 28.39
C VAL A 17 53.61 32.95 27.31
N VAL A 18 53.86 33.71 26.24
CA VAL A 18 52.93 33.89 25.13
C VAL A 18 52.68 32.55 24.43
N VAL A 19 53.72 31.74 24.19
CA VAL A 19 53.58 30.40 23.58
C VAL A 19 52.77 29.45 24.48
N ILE A 20 52.98 29.48 25.78
CA ILE A 20 52.24 28.70 26.76
C ILE A 20 50.74 29.14 26.76
N LEU A 21 50.44 30.43 26.78
CA LEU A 21 49.08 30.95 26.72
C LEU A 21 48.41 30.59 25.39
N ALA A 22 49.12 30.70 24.27
CA ALA A 22 48.57 30.35 22.96
C ALA A 22 48.26 28.84 22.85
N LYS A 23 49.09 27.97 23.43
CA LYS A 23 48.82 26.53 23.48
C LYS A 23 47.80 26.10 24.54
N SER A 24 47.53 26.97 25.52
CA SER A 24 46.55 26.73 26.57
C SER A 24 45.10 26.81 26.04
N VAL A 25 44.84 27.62 25.01
CA VAL A 25 43.51 27.82 24.46
C VAL A 25 43.20 26.75 23.43
N GLN A 26 42.17 25.95 23.69
CA GLN A 26 41.67 24.91 22.79
C GLN A 26 40.22 25.21 22.40
N ILE A 27 39.95 25.31 21.09
CA ILE A 27 38.62 25.41 20.54
C ILE A 27 38.14 24.01 20.18
N VAL A 28 37.05 23.61 20.81
CA VAL A 28 36.38 22.30 20.53
C VAL A 28 35.21 22.51 19.63
N PRO A 29 35.14 21.87 18.44
CA PRO A 29 33.96 21.92 17.59
C PRO A 29 32.74 21.31 18.30
N GLN A 30 31.54 21.85 18.05
CA GLN A 30 30.30 21.44 18.72
C GLN A 30 29.98 19.92 18.64
N PRO A 31 30.21 19.22 17.50
CA PRO A 31 29.89 17.79 17.42
C PRO A 31 30.95 16.87 18.05
N ARG A 32 31.97 17.41 18.74
CA ARG A 32 33.05 16.64 19.35
C ARG A 32 33.17 16.91 20.82
N ALA A 33 33.67 15.89 21.54
CA ALA A 33 34.09 16.02 22.93
C ALA A 33 35.54 15.62 23.05
N LEU A 34 36.28 16.30 23.92
CA LEU A 34 37.63 15.99 24.29
C LEU A 34 37.66 15.40 25.70
N VAL A 35 38.24 14.22 25.83
CA VAL A 35 38.50 13.61 27.13
C VAL A 35 39.90 14.03 27.57
N ILE A 36 39.99 14.71 28.73
CA ILE A 36 41.19 15.31 29.25
C ILE A 36 41.71 14.49 30.43
N GLU A 37 42.97 14.15 30.39
CA GLU A 37 43.72 13.58 31.49
C GLU A 37 44.68 14.62 32.09
N ARG A 38 44.72 14.63 33.41
CA ARG A 38 45.70 15.40 34.15
C ARG A 38 46.59 14.47 34.96
N LEU A 39 47.89 14.46 34.64
CA LEU A 39 48.87 13.58 35.28
C LEU A 39 48.48 12.07 35.21
N GLY A 40 47.90 11.64 34.09
CA GLY A 40 47.49 10.24 33.90
C GLY A 40 46.17 9.84 34.57
N ARG A 41 45.41 10.78 35.10
CA ARG A 41 44.05 10.54 35.64
C ARG A 41 43.03 11.32 34.88
N PHE A 42 41.82 10.73 34.70
CA PHE A 42 40.69 11.44 34.15
C PHE A 42 40.44 12.75 34.92
N HIS A 43 40.29 13.84 34.21
CA HIS A 43 40.05 15.15 34.79
C HIS A 43 38.67 15.70 34.40
N ALA A 44 38.37 15.82 33.11
CA ALA A 44 37.13 16.36 32.63
C ALA A 44 36.87 15.99 31.19
N VAL A 45 35.59 16.08 30.75
CA VAL A 45 35.17 16.05 29.35
C VAL A 45 34.87 17.47 28.90
N MET A 46 35.48 17.93 27.83
CA MET A 46 35.25 19.25 27.24
C MET A 46 34.38 19.09 25.98
N TYR A 47 33.21 19.69 26.05
CA TYR A 47 32.26 19.75 24.92
C TYR A 47 32.52 21.00 24.07
N GLY A 48 31.77 21.18 22.99
CA GLY A 48 31.92 22.30 22.07
C GLY A 48 32.03 23.68 22.77
N GLY A 49 33.03 24.46 22.39
CA GLY A 49 33.31 25.78 22.95
C GLY A 49 34.80 26.08 23.12
N LEU A 50 35.09 27.19 23.78
CA LEU A 50 36.44 27.63 24.13
C LEU A 50 36.79 27.06 25.50
N HIS A 51 37.89 26.32 25.55
CA HIS A 51 38.42 25.72 26.80
C HIS A 51 39.85 26.09 27.00
N VAL A 52 40.27 26.18 28.29
CA VAL A 52 41.62 26.45 28.69
C VAL A 52 42.21 25.18 29.28
N LEU A 53 43.27 24.69 28.67
CA LEU A 53 44.07 23.53 29.12
C LEU A 53 45.36 24.03 29.78
N ILE A 54 45.83 23.35 30.80
CA ILE A 54 47.13 23.65 31.41
C ILE A 54 48.18 22.85 30.62
N PRO A 55 48.99 23.51 29.78
CA PRO A 55 50.03 22.82 29.02
C PRO A 55 51.00 22.11 30.00
N PHE A 56 51.55 20.99 29.58
CA PHE A 56 52.41 20.06 30.32
C PHE A 56 51.69 19.15 31.35
N PHE A 57 50.58 19.61 31.95
CA PHE A 57 49.80 18.82 32.94
C PHE A 57 48.62 18.12 32.31
N ASP A 58 47.93 18.81 31.38
CA ASP A 58 46.72 18.33 30.74
C ASP A 58 47.06 17.70 29.39
N ARG A 59 46.56 16.47 29.16
CA ARG A 59 46.73 15.73 27.92
C ARG A 59 45.33 15.39 27.36
N ILE A 60 45.17 15.52 26.06
CA ILE A 60 43.98 15.02 25.37
C ILE A 60 44.15 13.50 25.22
N ALA A 61 43.36 12.71 25.97
CA ALA A 61 43.34 11.26 25.91
C ALA A 61 42.62 10.73 24.67
N ALA A 62 41.43 11.32 24.39
CA ALA A 62 40.63 10.94 23.23
C ALA A 62 39.86 12.13 22.66
N ARG A 63 39.56 12.06 21.35
CA ARG A 63 38.67 12.96 20.64
C ARG A 63 37.48 12.16 20.15
N VAL A 64 36.33 12.34 20.75
CA VAL A 64 35.12 11.54 20.48
C VAL A 64 34.15 12.37 19.67
N ASP A 65 33.63 11.82 18.59
CA ASP A 65 32.52 12.41 17.81
C ASP A 65 31.20 11.99 18.44
N LEU A 66 30.34 12.98 18.74
CA LEU A 66 29.05 12.77 19.40
C LEU A 66 27.89 12.59 18.43
N ARG A 67 28.14 12.70 17.14
CA ARG A 67 27.12 12.46 16.11
C ARG A 67 26.82 10.98 15.99
N GLU A 68 25.68 10.66 15.45
CA GLU A 68 25.36 9.31 15.04
C GLU A 68 26.36 8.81 14.00
N GLN A 69 26.91 7.64 14.24
CA GLN A 69 27.88 6.97 13.37
C GLN A 69 27.26 5.67 12.85
N VAL A 70 27.70 5.27 11.66
CA VAL A 70 27.25 4.06 10.98
C VAL A 70 28.44 3.15 10.75
N THR A 71 28.30 1.90 11.18
CA THR A 71 29.31 0.87 10.91
C THR A 71 28.65 -0.36 10.29
N SER A 72 29.20 -0.79 9.16
CA SER A 72 28.80 -2.04 8.51
C SER A 72 29.73 -3.16 8.95
N PHE A 73 29.16 -4.28 9.33
CA PHE A 73 29.91 -5.49 9.65
C PHE A 73 29.86 -6.48 8.48
N PRO A 74 30.98 -7.22 8.24
CA PRO A 74 31.02 -8.18 7.14
C PRO A 74 30.02 -9.31 7.35
N PRO A 75 29.63 -10.02 6.27
CA PRO A 75 28.72 -11.15 6.34
C PRO A 75 29.23 -12.22 7.31
N GLN A 76 28.34 -12.65 8.21
CA GLN A 76 28.61 -13.68 9.21
C GLN A 76 27.80 -14.93 8.91
N PRO A 77 28.43 -16.13 8.88
CA PRO A 77 27.69 -17.37 8.72
C PRO A 77 26.95 -17.73 10.02
N VAL A 78 25.65 -17.96 9.91
CA VAL A 78 24.78 -18.36 11.03
C VAL A 78 23.93 -19.54 10.58
N ILE A 79 23.60 -20.44 11.51
CA ILE A 79 22.78 -21.63 11.26
C ILE A 79 21.38 -21.34 11.82
N THR A 80 20.36 -21.50 10.99
CA THR A 80 18.94 -21.38 11.35
C THR A 80 18.44 -22.64 12.07
N ALA A 81 17.22 -22.57 12.65
CA ALA A 81 16.62 -23.69 13.37
C ALA A 81 16.40 -24.92 12.46
N ASP A 82 16.12 -24.70 11.18
CA ASP A 82 15.98 -25.73 10.14
C ASP A 82 17.31 -26.21 9.54
N ASN A 83 18.44 -25.91 10.22
CA ASN A 83 19.79 -26.33 9.89
C ASN A 83 20.33 -25.83 8.53
N VAL A 84 19.88 -24.66 8.11
CA VAL A 84 20.42 -23.98 6.91
C VAL A 84 21.48 -22.96 7.33
N VAL A 85 22.64 -22.98 6.66
CA VAL A 85 23.68 -21.96 6.86
C VAL A 85 23.33 -20.74 6.03
N VAL A 86 23.11 -19.59 6.67
CA VAL A 86 22.87 -18.31 6.00
C VAL A 86 24.00 -17.34 6.28
N SER A 87 24.33 -16.51 5.31
CA SER A 87 25.30 -15.42 5.47
C SER A 87 24.56 -14.12 5.67
N ILE A 88 24.81 -13.44 6.80
CA ILE A 88 24.06 -12.25 7.20
C ILE A 88 25.03 -11.10 7.43
N ASP A 89 24.87 -10.01 6.72
CA ASP A 89 25.55 -8.75 6.96
C ASP A 89 24.63 -7.76 7.71
N SER A 90 25.25 -6.96 8.57
CA SER A 90 24.51 -6.03 9.43
C SER A 90 25.11 -4.63 9.39
N VAL A 91 24.24 -3.64 9.60
CA VAL A 91 24.61 -2.24 9.75
C VAL A 91 24.10 -1.74 11.08
N ILE A 92 24.96 -1.09 11.86
CA ILE A 92 24.61 -0.57 13.17
C ILE A 92 24.77 0.94 13.17
N TYR A 93 23.74 1.62 13.65
CA TYR A 93 23.71 3.05 13.90
C TYR A 93 23.86 3.26 15.40
N TYR A 94 24.93 3.93 15.79
CA TYR A 94 25.25 4.17 17.19
C TYR A 94 25.73 5.59 17.41
N GLN A 95 25.62 6.03 18.64
CA GLN A 95 26.06 7.36 19.08
C GLN A 95 26.77 7.25 20.42
N VAL A 96 27.88 7.96 20.58
CA VAL A 96 28.54 8.06 21.88
C VAL A 96 27.81 9.10 22.72
N THR A 97 27.24 8.68 23.82
CA THR A 97 26.52 9.53 24.77
C THR A 97 27.39 9.98 25.93
N ASP A 98 28.32 9.12 26.36
CA ASP A 98 29.30 9.43 27.40
C ASP A 98 30.71 9.14 26.92
N PRO A 99 31.47 10.22 26.54
CA PRO A 99 32.84 10.08 26.06
C PRO A 99 33.82 9.50 27.10
N MET A 100 33.57 9.72 28.41
CA MET A 100 34.39 9.21 29.46
C MET A 100 34.34 7.68 29.51
N HIS A 101 33.14 7.11 29.63
CA HIS A 101 32.96 5.66 29.65
C HIS A 101 33.41 5.00 28.34
N ALA A 102 33.17 5.66 27.19
CA ALA A 102 33.62 5.14 25.90
C ALA A 102 35.15 5.09 25.74
N THR A 103 35.87 5.90 26.52
CA THR A 103 37.33 5.94 26.46
C THR A 103 37.99 4.99 27.45
N TYR A 104 37.42 4.83 28.67
CA TYR A 104 38.08 4.11 29.76
C TYR A 104 37.49 2.73 30.08
N GLU A 105 36.20 2.51 29.79
CA GLU A 105 35.57 1.22 30.10
C GLU A 105 35.85 0.16 29.05
N ILE A 106 36.18 0.56 27.82
CA ILE A 106 36.42 -0.38 26.73
C ILE A 106 37.53 0.12 25.79
N ALA A 107 38.44 -0.75 25.43
CA ALA A 107 39.59 -0.39 24.57
C ALA A 107 39.15 -0.18 23.09
N ASN A 108 38.25 -1.02 22.58
CA ASN A 108 37.74 -0.93 21.22
C ASN A 108 36.25 -1.31 21.21
N PHE A 109 35.40 -0.29 21.34
CA PHE A 109 33.96 -0.51 21.38
C PHE A 109 33.40 -1.00 20.04
N ILE A 110 33.97 -0.61 18.91
CA ILE A 110 33.51 -1.08 17.58
C ILE A 110 33.66 -2.59 17.48
N GLN A 111 34.80 -3.11 17.82
CA GLN A 111 35.10 -4.55 17.82
C GLN A 111 34.20 -5.30 18.83
N ALA A 112 33.96 -4.70 20.00
CA ALA A 112 33.10 -5.30 21.01
C ALA A 112 31.65 -5.34 20.54
N ILE A 113 31.15 -4.28 19.90
CA ILE A 113 29.81 -4.25 19.29
C ILE A 113 29.69 -5.31 18.18
N GLU A 114 30.73 -5.47 17.34
CA GLU A 114 30.77 -6.52 16.33
C GLU A 114 30.62 -7.92 16.93
N GLN A 115 31.44 -8.26 17.91
CA GLN A 115 31.40 -9.59 18.55
C GLN A 115 30.08 -9.83 19.27
N LEU A 116 29.54 -8.82 19.93
CA LEU A 116 28.25 -8.90 20.59
C LEU A 116 27.12 -9.10 19.56
N THR A 117 27.20 -8.37 18.44
CA THR A 117 26.24 -8.52 17.34
C THR A 117 26.26 -9.93 16.76
N VAL A 118 27.44 -10.45 16.45
CA VAL A 118 27.59 -11.83 15.93
C VAL A 118 27.01 -12.87 16.88
N THR A 119 27.29 -12.71 18.19
CA THR A 119 26.78 -13.66 19.20
C THR A 119 25.28 -13.58 19.37
N THR A 120 24.75 -12.37 19.44
CA THR A 120 23.30 -12.15 19.58
C THR A 120 22.55 -12.59 18.32
N LEU A 121 23.10 -12.24 17.13
CA LEU A 121 22.55 -12.67 15.84
C LEU A 121 22.45 -14.20 15.78
N ARG A 122 23.52 -14.91 16.17
CA ARG A 122 23.51 -16.37 16.21
C ARG A 122 22.43 -16.93 17.11
N ASN A 123 22.20 -16.34 18.27
CA ASN A 123 21.17 -16.78 19.19
C ASN A 123 19.76 -16.52 18.65
N VAL A 124 19.51 -15.35 18.09
CA VAL A 124 18.20 -14.97 17.54
C VAL A 124 17.88 -15.80 16.31
N ILE A 125 18.79 -15.86 15.34
CA ILE A 125 18.58 -16.59 14.07
C ILE A 125 18.54 -18.11 14.33
N GLY A 126 19.35 -18.62 15.24
CA GLY A 126 19.35 -20.04 15.60
C GLY A 126 18.02 -20.55 16.20
N SER A 127 17.17 -19.65 16.65
CA SER A 127 15.81 -19.97 17.12
C SER A 127 14.72 -19.85 16.07
N LEU A 128 15.03 -19.37 14.86
CA LEU A 128 14.10 -19.09 13.77
C LEU A 128 14.40 -19.98 12.56
N ASP A 129 13.34 -20.37 11.85
CA ASP A 129 13.47 -21.02 10.55
C ASP A 129 13.89 -20.00 9.48
N LEU A 130 14.38 -20.49 8.34
CA LEU A 130 14.82 -19.63 7.24
C LEU A 130 13.69 -18.72 6.73
N GLU A 131 12.49 -19.23 6.59
CA GLU A 131 11.33 -18.44 6.15
C GLU A 131 11.00 -17.31 7.15
N GLN A 132 10.99 -17.63 8.44
CA GLN A 132 10.80 -16.64 9.51
C GLN A 132 11.93 -15.61 9.54
N THR A 133 13.17 -16.03 9.33
CA THR A 133 14.32 -15.14 9.27
C THR A 133 14.20 -14.13 8.12
N LEU A 134 13.68 -14.55 6.97
CA LEU A 134 13.49 -13.67 5.82
C LEU A 134 12.29 -12.72 5.98
N THR A 135 11.22 -13.15 6.66
CA THR A 135 9.96 -12.41 6.78
C THR A 135 9.90 -11.53 8.03
N SER A 136 10.60 -11.88 9.11
CA SER A 136 10.50 -11.22 10.43
C SER A 136 11.68 -10.29 10.73
N ARG A 137 12.27 -9.66 9.72
CA ARG A 137 13.45 -8.78 9.86
C ARG A 137 13.28 -7.69 10.91
N ASP A 138 12.10 -7.05 10.97
CA ASP A 138 11.82 -5.98 11.93
C ASP A 138 11.85 -6.47 13.38
N SER A 139 11.36 -7.69 13.63
CA SER A 139 11.41 -8.32 14.95
C SER A 139 12.84 -8.62 15.36
N ILE A 140 13.65 -9.18 14.43
CA ILE A 140 15.07 -9.48 14.64
C ILE A 140 15.84 -8.18 14.92
N ASN A 141 15.67 -7.14 14.11
CA ASN A 141 16.31 -5.83 14.29
C ASN A 141 15.97 -5.22 15.67
N THR A 142 14.72 -5.35 16.10
CA THR A 142 14.26 -4.83 17.41
C THR A 142 14.90 -5.60 18.56
N GLN A 143 14.97 -6.92 18.48
CA GLN A 143 15.60 -7.75 19.50
C GLN A 143 17.12 -7.50 19.59
N LEU A 144 17.79 -7.45 18.42
CA LEU A 144 19.21 -7.12 18.34
C LEU A 144 19.48 -5.74 18.96
N ARG A 145 18.71 -4.72 18.59
CA ARG A 145 18.85 -3.38 19.15
C ARG A 145 18.69 -3.38 20.67
N GLY A 146 17.69 -4.09 21.21
CA GLY A 146 17.45 -4.15 22.64
C GLY A 146 18.63 -4.73 23.43
N VAL A 147 19.16 -5.88 22.98
CA VAL A 147 20.30 -6.53 23.62
C VAL A 147 21.60 -5.71 23.47
N LEU A 148 21.81 -5.14 22.30
CA LEU A 148 23.00 -4.33 22.05
C LEU A 148 22.97 -3.03 22.87
N ASP A 149 21.85 -2.30 22.90
CA ASP A 149 21.72 -1.05 23.66
C ASP A 149 21.91 -1.26 25.16
N GLU A 150 21.36 -2.33 25.71
CA GLU A 150 21.55 -2.72 27.11
C GLU A 150 23.03 -2.99 27.43
N ALA A 151 23.71 -3.76 26.58
CA ALA A 151 25.11 -4.12 26.80
C ALA A 151 26.05 -2.94 26.60
N THR A 152 25.80 -2.08 25.61
CA THR A 152 26.66 -0.92 25.26
C THR A 152 26.42 0.30 26.13
N GLY A 153 25.27 0.36 26.82
CA GLY A 153 24.93 1.48 27.71
C GLY A 153 25.96 1.74 28.77
N ARG A 154 26.56 0.72 29.38
CA ARG A 154 27.68 0.83 30.35
C ARG A 154 28.95 1.39 29.76
N TRP A 155 29.14 1.31 28.45
CA TRP A 155 30.30 1.90 27.75
C TRP A 155 30.01 3.34 27.30
N GLY A 156 28.85 3.91 27.68
CA GLY A 156 28.44 5.26 27.26
C GLY A 156 28.09 5.33 25.76
N ILE A 157 27.69 4.22 25.18
CA ILE A 157 27.30 4.12 23.77
C ILE A 157 25.85 3.70 23.68
N ARG A 158 25.08 4.44 22.89
CA ARG A 158 23.68 4.12 22.56
C ARG A 158 23.60 3.54 21.17
N VAL A 159 22.96 2.38 21.04
CA VAL A 159 22.61 1.79 19.74
C VAL A 159 21.21 2.26 19.36
N ASN A 160 21.14 3.15 18.37
CA ASN A 160 19.87 3.72 17.94
C ASN A 160 19.09 2.74 17.07
N ARG A 161 19.79 2.07 16.13
CA ARG A 161 19.18 1.16 15.16
C ARG A 161 20.16 0.09 14.71
N VAL A 162 19.61 -1.10 14.49
CA VAL A 162 20.33 -2.23 13.88
C VAL A 162 19.53 -2.64 12.66
N GLU A 163 20.19 -2.87 11.54
CA GLU A 163 19.58 -3.32 10.30
C GLU A 163 20.32 -4.49 9.72
N LEU A 164 19.60 -5.53 9.35
CA LEU A 164 20.09 -6.63 8.53
C LEU A 164 20.05 -6.19 7.06
N LYS A 165 21.22 -6.11 6.43
CA LYS A 165 21.36 -5.65 5.05
C LYS A 165 20.98 -6.75 4.06
N ALA A 166 21.63 -7.91 4.14
CA ALA A 166 21.33 -9.08 3.33
C ALA A 166 21.27 -10.34 4.20
N ILE A 167 20.47 -11.29 3.76
CA ILE A 167 20.39 -12.64 4.32
C ILE A 167 20.48 -13.57 3.12
N ASP A 168 21.66 -14.15 2.91
CA ASP A 168 21.99 -14.93 1.74
C ASP A 168 22.07 -16.43 2.11
N PRO A 169 21.05 -17.21 1.73
CA PRO A 169 21.09 -18.66 1.87
C PRO A 169 21.99 -19.28 0.79
N PRO A 170 22.44 -20.55 0.96
CA PRO A 170 23.18 -21.26 -0.06
C PRO A 170 22.44 -21.33 -1.38
N PRO A 171 23.13 -21.32 -2.54
CA PRO A 171 22.50 -21.31 -3.87
C PRO A 171 21.55 -22.48 -4.12
N SER A 172 21.84 -23.66 -3.56
CA SER A 172 20.97 -24.84 -3.65
C SER A 172 19.61 -24.65 -2.99
N ILE A 173 19.60 -24.00 -1.81
CA ILE A 173 18.37 -23.68 -1.07
C ILE A 173 17.61 -22.57 -1.78
N GLN A 174 18.32 -21.57 -2.27
CA GLN A 174 17.70 -20.48 -3.04
C GLN A 174 16.96 -21.01 -4.27
N GLN A 175 17.56 -21.90 -5.04
CA GLN A 175 16.94 -22.54 -6.19
C GLN A 175 15.70 -23.35 -5.80
N ALA A 176 15.77 -24.13 -4.71
CA ALA A 176 14.63 -24.91 -4.24
C ALA A 176 13.48 -24.00 -3.81
N MET A 177 13.76 -22.92 -3.08
CA MET A 177 12.75 -21.92 -2.68
C MET A 177 12.12 -21.23 -3.90
N GLU A 178 12.92 -20.86 -4.91
CA GLU A 178 12.39 -20.26 -6.13
C GLU A 178 11.43 -21.22 -6.87
N GLN A 179 11.77 -22.50 -6.94
CA GLN A 179 10.90 -23.51 -7.55
C GLN A 179 9.60 -23.68 -6.75
N GLN A 180 9.70 -23.77 -5.44
CA GLN A 180 8.55 -23.86 -4.55
C GLN A 180 7.63 -22.63 -4.68
N LEU A 181 8.20 -21.43 -4.66
CA LEU A 181 7.44 -20.19 -4.80
C LEU A 181 6.77 -20.07 -6.18
N ARG A 182 7.43 -20.52 -7.26
CA ARG A 182 6.82 -20.58 -8.58
C ARG A 182 5.63 -21.53 -8.59
N ALA A 183 5.81 -22.75 -8.10
CA ALA A 183 4.73 -23.73 -8.03
C ALA A 183 3.54 -23.26 -7.20
N GLU A 184 3.80 -22.58 -6.07
CA GLU A 184 2.74 -22.02 -5.24
C GLU A 184 2.00 -20.86 -5.91
N ARG A 185 2.74 -19.96 -6.60
CA ARG A 185 2.14 -18.89 -7.39
C ARG A 185 1.29 -19.42 -8.54
N ASP A 186 1.79 -20.43 -9.25
CA ASP A 186 1.06 -21.06 -10.35
C ASP A 186 -0.22 -21.75 -9.84
N LYS A 187 -0.14 -22.44 -8.71
CA LYS A 187 -1.32 -23.03 -8.05
C LYS A 187 -2.33 -21.96 -7.64
N ARG A 188 -1.90 -20.86 -7.00
CA ARG A 188 -2.79 -19.76 -6.62
C ARG A 188 -3.41 -19.08 -7.84
N ALA A 189 -2.63 -18.86 -8.90
CA ALA A 189 -3.12 -18.28 -10.15
C ALA A 189 -4.19 -19.18 -10.81
N ALA A 190 -3.97 -20.50 -10.84
CA ALA A 190 -4.95 -21.46 -11.37
C ALA A 190 -6.25 -21.46 -10.54
N ILE A 191 -6.16 -21.42 -9.20
CA ILE A 191 -7.33 -21.35 -8.32
C ILE A 191 -8.11 -20.06 -8.57
N LEU A 192 -7.44 -18.90 -8.54
CA LEU A 192 -8.06 -17.59 -8.76
C LEU A 192 -8.71 -17.49 -10.14
N THR A 193 -8.05 -18.06 -11.16
CA THR A 193 -8.61 -18.09 -12.52
C THR A 193 -9.87 -18.95 -12.56
N ALA A 194 -9.84 -20.14 -11.96
CA ALA A 194 -11.01 -21.04 -11.91
C ALA A 194 -12.18 -20.42 -11.11
N GLU A 195 -11.89 -19.77 -9.98
CA GLU A 195 -12.89 -19.03 -9.21
C GLU A 195 -13.46 -17.86 -10.00
N GLY A 196 -12.63 -17.09 -10.69
CA GLY A 196 -13.06 -15.99 -11.56
C GLY A 196 -13.98 -16.45 -12.69
N VAL A 197 -13.64 -17.56 -13.36
CA VAL A 197 -14.49 -18.17 -14.40
C VAL A 197 -15.81 -18.62 -13.80
N ARG A 198 -15.78 -19.33 -12.67
CA ARG A 198 -17.01 -19.79 -11.98
C ARG A 198 -17.89 -18.62 -11.61
N GLN A 199 -17.33 -17.58 -11.00
CA GLN A 199 -18.09 -16.38 -10.60
C GLN A 199 -18.67 -15.64 -11.80
N SER A 200 -17.90 -15.54 -12.89
CA SER A 200 -18.36 -14.96 -14.15
C SER A 200 -19.57 -15.71 -14.72
N GLN A 201 -19.51 -17.05 -14.74
CA GLN A 201 -20.62 -17.89 -15.22
C GLN A 201 -21.87 -17.75 -14.35
N ILE A 202 -21.71 -17.69 -13.02
CA ILE A 202 -22.84 -17.47 -12.11
C ILE A 202 -23.48 -16.11 -12.37
N LEU A 203 -22.70 -15.04 -12.42
CA LEU A 203 -23.20 -13.68 -12.66
C LEU A 203 -23.87 -13.56 -14.06
N GLN A 204 -23.31 -14.23 -15.06
CA GLN A 204 -23.91 -14.27 -16.39
C GLN A 204 -25.27 -14.97 -16.37
N ALA A 205 -25.35 -16.16 -15.74
CA ALA A 205 -26.60 -16.92 -15.63
C ALA A 205 -27.66 -16.15 -14.80
N GLU A 206 -27.27 -15.49 -13.72
CA GLU A 206 -28.16 -14.61 -12.95
C GLU A 206 -28.65 -13.42 -13.78
N GLY A 207 -27.75 -12.79 -14.55
CA GLY A 207 -28.08 -11.69 -15.47
C GLY A 207 -29.06 -12.12 -16.56
N GLU A 208 -28.84 -13.28 -17.16
CA GLU A 208 -29.76 -13.86 -18.15
C GLU A 208 -31.14 -14.17 -17.55
N LYS A 209 -31.16 -14.80 -16.36
CA LYS A 209 -32.41 -15.07 -15.63
C LYS A 209 -33.15 -13.77 -15.33
N GLN A 210 -32.48 -12.77 -14.79
CA GLN A 210 -33.09 -11.50 -14.46
C GLN A 210 -33.61 -10.76 -15.71
N SER A 211 -32.82 -10.79 -16.78
CA SER A 211 -33.24 -10.23 -18.07
C SER A 211 -34.48 -10.93 -18.63
N ALA A 212 -34.54 -12.28 -18.55
CA ALA A 212 -35.72 -13.03 -18.99
C ALA A 212 -36.97 -12.72 -18.17
N ILE A 213 -36.84 -12.61 -16.84
CA ILE A 213 -37.96 -12.22 -15.94
C ILE A 213 -38.43 -10.83 -16.27
N LEU A 214 -37.55 -9.83 -16.35
CA LEU A 214 -37.93 -8.45 -16.67
C LEU A 214 -38.60 -8.31 -18.04
N LYS A 215 -38.11 -9.08 -19.05
CA LYS A 215 -38.75 -9.13 -20.37
C LYS A 215 -40.14 -9.71 -20.29
N ALA A 216 -40.35 -10.82 -19.57
CA ALA A 216 -41.65 -11.46 -19.43
C ALA A 216 -42.65 -10.53 -18.65
N GLU A 217 -42.21 -9.92 -17.58
CA GLU A 217 -43.00 -8.93 -16.82
C GLU A 217 -43.36 -7.71 -17.67
N GLY A 218 -42.41 -7.18 -18.42
CA GLY A 218 -42.62 -6.05 -19.34
C GLY A 218 -43.64 -6.40 -20.46
N GLN A 219 -43.54 -7.62 -21.00
CA GLN A 219 -44.52 -8.11 -22.00
C GLN A 219 -45.90 -8.29 -21.40
N ALA A 220 -46.01 -8.87 -20.21
CA ALA A 220 -47.28 -9.03 -19.50
C ALA A 220 -47.93 -7.68 -19.19
N GLN A 221 -47.14 -6.73 -18.66
CA GLN A 221 -47.60 -5.38 -18.37
C GLN A 221 -48.03 -4.64 -19.63
N ALA A 222 -47.28 -4.77 -20.71
CA ALA A 222 -47.63 -4.19 -22.01
C ALA A 222 -48.92 -4.79 -22.58
N ALA A 223 -49.15 -6.11 -22.41
CA ALA A 223 -50.38 -6.78 -22.83
C ALA A 223 -51.60 -6.29 -22.02
N VAL A 224 -51.46 -6.19 -20.69
CA VAL A 224 -52.49 -5.66 -19.80
C VAL A 224 -52.82 -4.21 -20.16
N THR A 225 -51.81 -3.37 -20.37
CA THR A 225 -51.99 -1.96 -20.73
C THR A 225 -52.69 -1.81 -22.09
N ARG A 226 -52.31 -2.62 -23.08
CA ARG A 226 -52.99 -2.66 -24.40
C ARG A 226 -54.42 -3.11 -24.26
N ALA A 227 -54.69 -4.19 -23.51
CA ALA A 227 -56.08 -4.68 -23.30
C ALA A 227 -56.94 -3.65 -22.59
N ARG A 228 -56.41 -2.94 -21.57
CA ARG A 228 -57.13 -1.84 -20.92
C ARG A 228 -57.43 -0.68 -21.87
N GLY A 229 -56.42 -0.24 -22.63
CA GLY A 229 -56.63 0.82 -23.64
C GLY A 229 -57.64 0.43 -24.71
N GLN A 230 -57.63 -0.83 -25.18
CA GLN A 230 -58.65 -1.33 -26.10
C GLN A 230 -60.04 -1.38 -25.48
N ALA A 231 -60.17 -1.85 -24.23
CA ALA A 231 -61.45 -1.89 -23.54
C ALA A 231 -62.00 -0.46 -23.31
N GLU A 232 -61.16 0.49 -22.93
CA GLU A 232 -61.52 1.90 -22.74
C GLU A 232 -61.92 2.56 -24.08
N ALA A 233 -61.17 2.31 -25.15
CA ALA A 233 -61.51 2.77 -26.49
C ALA A 233 -62.83 2.21 -26.97
N ILE A 234 -63.12 0.91 -26.83
CA ILE A 234 -64.36 0.26 -27.15
C ILE A 234 -65.53 0.85 -26.30
N GLY A 235 -65.33 0.99 -24.97
CA GLY A 235 -66.30 1.60 -24.08
C GLY A 235 -66.67 3.00 -24.50
N THR A 236 -65.68 3.83 -24.84
CA THR A 236 -65.90 5.21 -25.33
C THR A 236 -66.67 5.23 -26.64
N VAL A 237 -66.32 4.34 -27.57
CA VAL A 237 -67.04 4.21 -28.84
C VAL A 237 -68.52 3.81 -28.60
N PHE A 238 -68.73 2.75 -27.77
CA PHE A 238 -70.09 2.33 -27.44
C PHE A 238 -70.96 3.40 -26.73
N GLN A 239 -70.30 4.15 -25.80
CA GLN A 239 -70.96 5.26 -25.11
C GLN A 239 -71.35 6.39 -26.10
N SER A 240 -70.37 6.75 -26.98
CA SER A 240 -70.65 7.76 -28.03
C SER A 240 -71.75 7.31 -29.00
N ILE A 241 -71.83 6.02 -29.35
CA ILE A 241 -72.91 5.48 -30.17
C ILE A 241 -74.30 5.53 -29.45
N HIS A 242 -74.31 5.22 -28.14
CA HIS A 242 -75.47 5.20 -27.33
C HIS A 242 -76.05 6.61 -27.12
N GLU A 243 -75.19 7.59 -26.86
CA GLU A 243 -75.57 9.02 -26.71
C GLU A 243 -75.94 9.65 -28.03
N GLY A 244 -75.35 9.21 -29.14
CA GLY A 244 -75.68 9.72 -30.51
C GLY A 244 -76.98 9.22 -31.13
N ASN A 245 -77.71 8.30 -30.49
CA ASN A 245 -78.97 7.73 -30.95
C ASN A 245 -78.91 7.26 -32.42
N PRO A 246 -78.11 6.20 -32.72
CA PRO A 246 -77.71 5.85 -34.07
C PRO A 246 -78.95 5.42 -34.95
N THR A 247 -79.10 6.14 -36.01
CA THR A 247 -80.05 5.73 -37.06
C THR A 247 -79.44 4.56 -37.88
N PRO A 248 -80.30 3.68 -38.48
CA PRO A 248 -79.81 2.59 -39.32
C PRO A 248 -78.89 3.03 -40.46
N ASP A 249 -79.03 4.26 -40.93
CA ASP A 249 -78.17 4.85 -41.99
C ASP A 249 -76.76 5.17 -41.52
N LEU A 250 -76.61 5.62 -40.25
CA LEU A 250 -75.29 5.89 -39.67
C LEU A 250 -74.49 4.61 -39.43
N LEU A 251 -75.15 3.52 -39.02
CA LEU A 251 -74.54 2.21 -38.85
C LEU A 251 -74.06 1.63 -40.19
N SER A 252 -74.83 1.82 -41.24
CA SER A 252 -74.50 1.42 -42.61
C SER A 252 -73.30 2.20 -43.15
N TYR A 253 -73.22 3.51 -42.83
CA TYR A 253 -72.03 4.33 -43.20
C TYR A 253 -70.74 3.92 -42.47
N GLN A 254 -70.81 3.63 -41.17
CA GLN A 254 -69.66 3.13 -40.40
C GLN A 254 -69.22 1.77 -40.91
N TYR A 255 -70.11 0.88 -41.30
CA TYR A 255 -69.76 -0.39 -41.88
C TYR A 255 -69.00 -0.22 -43.21
N LEU A 256 -69.46 0.71 -44.05
CA LEU A 256 -68.75 1.04 -45.31
C LEU A 256 -67.31 1.64 -45.05
N GLN A 257 -67.14 2.38 -43.96
CA GLN A 257 -65.87 2.93 -43.59
C GLN A 257 -64.80 1.85 -43.08
N MET A 258 -65.31 0.77 -42.48
CA MET A 258 -64.44 -0.36 -42.03
C MET A 258 -64.00 -1.27 -43.18
N LEU A 259 -64.73 -1.32 -44.31
CA LEU A 259 -64.40 -2.16 -45.45
C LEU A 259 -62.98 -1.94 -46.04
N PRO A 260 -62.50 -0.68 -46.21
CA PRO A 260 -61.15 -0.43 -46.69
C PRO A 260 -60.05 -0.90 -45.71
N GLU A 261 -60.31 -0.87 -44.41
CA GLU A 261 -59.34 -1.36 -43.40
C GLU A 261 -59.26 -2.87 -43.36
N LEU A 262 -60.37 -3.56 -43.49
CA LEU A 262 -60.41 -5.01 -43.65
C LEU A 262 -59.72 -5.48 -44.96
N ALA A 263 -59.72 -4.62 -45.97
CA ALA A 263 -59.09 -4.90 -47.26
C ALA A 263 -57.53 -4.80 -47.20
N LYS A 264 -56.95 -4.16 -46.22
CA LYS A 264 -55.48 -3.97 -46.07
C LYS A 264 -54.74 -5.16 -45.48
N GLY A 265 -55.42 -6.18 -44.94
CA GLY A 265 -54.78 -7.38 -44.35
C GLY A 265 -54.37 -8.39 -45.40
N ASP A 266 -53.17 -9.02 -45.25
CA ASP A 266 -52.59 -10.05 -46.15
C ASP A 266 -53.15 -11.47 -45.97
N SER A 267 -54.08 -11.68 -45.02
CA SER A 267 -54.65 -13.00 -44.72
C SER A 267 -55.91 -13.27 -45.54
N SER A 268 -56.26 -14.58 -45.73
CA SER A 268 -57.45 -15.07 -46.42
C SER A 268 -58.72 -14.32 -45.96
N LYS A 269 -59.33 -13.59 -46.87
CA LYS A 269 -60.46 -12.69 -46.59
C LYS A 269 -61.76 -13.46 -46.68
N VAL A 270 -62.42 -13.66 -45.54
CA VAL A 270 -63.83 -14.17 -45.49
C VAL A 270 -64.71 -12.96 -45.32
N TRP A 271 -65.53 -12.69 -46.33
CA TRP A 271 -66.48 -11.60 -46.27
C TRP A 271 -67.77 -12.15 -45.69
N VAL A 272 -68.14 -11.72 -44.46
CA VAL A 272 -69.43 -11.95 -43.87
C VAL A 272 -70.23 -10.68 -44.11
N VAL A 273 -71.20 -10.75 -45.06
CA VAL A 273 -72.09 -9.64 -45.35
C VAL A 273 -73.36 -9.87 -44.52
N PRO A 274 -73.66 -9.01 -43.54
CA PRO A 274 -74.96 -9.11 -42.82
C PRO A 274 -76.13 -8.92 -43.76
N THR A 275 -77.22 -9.65 -43.51
CA THR A 275 -78.43 -9.60 -44.33
C THR A 275 -79.12 -8.19 -44.32
N GLU A 276 -78.87 -7.42 -43.27
CA GLU A 276 -79.32 -6.02 -43.12
C GLU A 276 -78.65 -5.08 -44.13
N LEU A 277 -77.42 -5.35 -44.53
CA LEU A 277 -76.72 -4.53 -45.55
C LEU A 277 -77.32 -4.78 -46.96
N THR A 278 -77.65 -6.02 -47.25
CA THR A 278 -78.36 -6.30 -48.52
C THR A 278 -79.76 -5.65 -48.60
N ALA A 279 -80.43 -5.59 -47.49
CA ALA A 279 -81.79 -4.87 -47.40
C ALA A 279 -81.59 -3.31 -47.51
N ALA A 280 -80.47 -2.77 -46.94
CA ALA A 280 -80.17 -1.33 -47.07
C ALA A 280 -79.74 -0.94 -48.48
N LEU A 281 -78.97 -1.78 -49.15
CA LEU A 281 -78.59 -1.63 -50.57
C LEU A 281 -79.82 -1.72 -51.47
N ASP A 282 -80.76 -2.62 -51.19
CA ASP A 282 -82.02 -2.75 -51.93
C ASP A 282 -82.90 -1.56 -51.75
N SER A 283 -82.96 -0.94 -50.57
CA SER A 283 -83.65 0.32 -50.28
C SER A 283 -83.05 1.53 -51.02
N ILE A 284 -81.72 1.63 -51.10
CA ILE A 284 -81.01 2.65 -51.88
C ILE A 284 -81.28 2.45 -53.36
N ALA A 285 -81.19 1.21 -53.88
CA ALA A 285 -81.49 0.89 -55.27
C ALA A 285 -82.91 1.23 -55.64
N LYS A 286 -83.92 1.04 -54.76
CA LYS A 286 -85.29 1.43 -54.95
C LYS A 286 -85.51 2.93 -54.89
N GLY A 287 -84.72 3.70 -54.11
CA GLY A 287 -84.69 5.15 -54.06
C GLY A 287 -84.17 5.82 -55.36
N PHE A 288 -83.28 5.14 -56.08
CA PHE A 288 -82.73 5.64 -57.34
C PHE A 288 -83.58 5.26 -58.58
N ASN A 289 -84.67 4.46 -58.41
CA ASN A 289 -85.53 4.13 -59.54
C ASN A 289 -86.99 4.49 -59.22
N PRO A 290 -87.42 5.75 -59.44
CA PRO A 290 -88.73 6.24 -59.06
C PRO A 290 -89.88 5.84 -60.08
N ASN A 291 -89.62 4.84 -60.95
CA ASN A 291 -90.60 4.37 -61.90
C ASN A 291 -90.76 2.86 -61.98
N LYS A 292 -91.48 2.27 -61.03
CA LYS A 292 -92.43 1.19 -61.25
C LYS A 292 -93.19 0.95 -59.99
#